data_4e8041f2fdba4a58696d7ee224facad9
#
_entry.id   4e8041f2fdba4a58696d7ee224facad9
#
_cell.length_a   1.000
_cell.length_b   1.000
_cell.length_c   1.000
_cell.angle_alpha   90.00
_cell.angle_beta   90.00
_cell.angle_gamma   90.00
#
_symmetry.space_group_name_H-M   'P 1'
#
loop_
_entity.id
_entity.type
_entity.pdbx_description
1 polymer ?
#
loop_
_entity_poly.entity_id
_entity_poly.type
_entity_poly.pdbx_seq_one_letter_code
_entity_poly.pdbx_strand_id
1 'polypeptide(L)'
;MGKPRGLLLLALAACLLSGNRVMASELPACLSLTPGKTMESVLVASGVEPPELLTRLVYAESISTGLGDDPLVHLGIAWGVMNRARLGNLSPSMQTTYGRGIQGVVFKKGQFNPAVSERSQLSREFLCPKDVERWRLARAAAETALNGKGNPFIRTPWEREHNLSLVVNFYYPQSVQAQGPLAPWEGNKALKFVGDVPMGEKVLPASRIRFYRLAHPPSDLKR
;
A
#
# COMPACT_ATOMS: atom_id res chain seq x y z
N MET A 1 -64.06 -48.29 -6.39
CA MET A 1 -64.10 -47.34 -5.29
C MET A 1 -62.72 -47.34 -4.65
N GLY A 2 -61.88 -46.40 -5.01
CA GLY A 2 -60.50 -46.27 -4.50
C GLY A 2 -60.24 -44.83 -4.21
N LYS A 3 -59.96 -44.49 -2.95
CA LYS A 3 -59.55 -43.14 -2.53
C LYS A 3 -58.12 -42.87 -2.90
N PRO A 4 -57.79 -41.67 -3.42
CA PRO A 4 -56.40 -41.26 -3.59
C PRO A 4 -55.81 -40.78 -2.27
N ARG A 5 -54.62 -41.29 -1.94
CA ARG A 5 -53.75 -40.83 -0.85
C ARG A 5 -53.08 -39.55 -1.25
N GLY A 6 -53.36 -38.50 -0.50
CA GLY A 6 -52.66 -37.22 -0.62
C GLY A 6 -51.22 -37.33 -0.13
N LEU A 7 -50.31 -36.99 -1.02
CA LEU A 7 -48.85 -36.87 -0.75
C LEU A 7 -48.58 -35.46 -0.23
N LEU A 8 -48.27 -35.35 1.05
CA LEU A 8 -47.89 -34.09 1.71
C LEU A 8 -46.41 -33.83 1.42
N LEU A 9 -46.12 -32.93 0.49
CA LEU A 9 -44.75 -32.43 0.21
C LEU A 9 -44.37 -31.39 1.26
N LEU A 10 -43.55 -31.79 2.20
CA LEU A 10 -42.87 -30.89 3.13
C LEU A 10 -41.69 -30.20 2.37
N ALA A 11 -41.91 -28.96 1.97
CA ALA A 11 -40.84 -28.11 1.47
C ALA A 11 -39.97 -27.63 2.66
N LEU A 12 -38.80 -28.25 2.83
CA LEU A 12 -37.75 -27.74 3.71
C LEU A 12 -37.16 -26.48 3.05
N ALA A 13 -37.55 -25.31 3.53
CA ALA A 13 -36.88 -24.05 3.23
C ALA A 13 -35.57 -24.01 4.01
N ALA A 14 -34.49 -24.45 3.37
CA ALA A 14 -33.12 -24.19 3.86
C ALA A 14 -32.81 -22.70 3.69
N CYS A 15 -33.06 -21.93 4.74
CA CYS A 15 -32.51 -20.56 4.84
C CYS A 15 -30.99 -20.65 4.86
N LEU A 16 -30.38 -20.48 3.70
CA LEU A 16 -28.95 -20.16 3.56
C LEU A 16 -28.75 -18.77 4.19
N LEU A 17 -28.53 -18.74 5.48
CA LEU A 17 -27.92 -17.60 6.16
C LEU A 17 -26.49 -17.50 5.64
N SER A 18 -26.34 -16.83 4.48
CA SER A 18 -25.05 -16.29 4.04
C SER A 18 -24.68 -15.20 5.03
N GLY A 19 -24.13 -15.64 6.16
CA GLY A 19 -23.53 -14.75 7.13
C GLY A 19 -22.39 -14.02 6.43
N ASN A 20 -22.63 -12.79 5.99
CA ASN A 20 -21.57 -11.83 5.78
C ASN A 20 -20.83 -11.72 7.12
N ARG A 21 -19.81 -12.56 7.32
CA ARG A 21 -18.81 -12.32 8.34
C ARG A 21 -18.16 -11.00 7.95
N VAL A 22 -18.66 -9.91 8.49
CA VAL A 22 -17.86 -8.70 8.65
C VAL A 22 -16.64 -9.19 9.42
N MET A 23 -15.54 -9.43 8.69
CA MET A 23 -14.27 -9.78 9.28
C MET A 23 -13.92 -8.58 10.15
N ALA A 24 -14.16 -8.71 11.44
CA ALA A 24 -13.64 -7.75 12.41
C ALA A 24 -12.16 -7.59 12.07
N SER A 25 -11.74 -6.37 11.81
CA SER A 25 -10.34 -6.08 11.45
C SER A 25 -9.52 -6.21 12.72
N GLU A 26 -9.18 -7.46 13.06
CA GLU A 26 -8.25 -7.68 14.15
C GLU A 26 -6.91 -7.04 13.79
N LEU A 27 -6.31 -6.36 14.76
CA LEU A 27 -4.93 -5.90 14.63
C LEU A 27 -4.01 -7.10 14.39
N PRO A 28 -2.93 -6.93 13.64
CA PRO A 28 -1.96 -8.00 13.46
C PRO A 28 -1.21 -8.27 14.76
N ALA A 29 -0.49 -9.40 14.80
CA ALA A 29 0.38 -9.69 15.92
C ALA A 29 1.36 -8.54 16.18
N CYS A 30 1.45 -8.13 17.45
CA CYS A 30 2.44 -7.15 17.89
C CYS A 30 3.82 -7.82 17.91
N LEU A 31 4.74 -7.30 17.11
CA LEU A 31 6.12 -7.80 17.02
C LEU A 31 7.07 -6.89 17.78
N SER A 32 8.19 -7.45 18.24
CA SER A 32 9.23 -6.71 18.93
C SER A 32 10.57 -6.92 18.24
N LEU A 33 11.34 -5.85 18.10
CA LEU A 33 12.69 -5.94 17.59
C LEU A 33 13.59 -6.65 18.63
N THR A 34 14.20 -7.73 18.22
CA THR A 34 15.16 -8.48 19.04
C THR A 34 16.56 -7.89 18.86
N PRO A 35 17.36 -7.69 19.92
CA PRO A 35 18.73 -7.21 19.79
C PRO A 35 19.54 -8.02 18.78
N GLY A 36 20.25 -7.34 17.88
CA GLY A 36 21.06 -7.96 16.83
C GLY A 36 20.28 -8.49 15.63
N LYS A 37 18.96 -8.31 15.57
CA LYS A 37 18.12 -8.66 14.41
C LYS A 37 17.71 -7.42 13.67
N THR A 38 17.62 -7.52 12.33
CA THR A 38 17.05 -6.47 11.51
C THR A 38 15.53 -6.54 11.54
N MET A 39 14.86 -5.42 11.23
CA MET A 39 13.41 -5.34 11.08
C MET A 39 12.89 -6.41 10.11
N GLU A 40 13.54 -6.55 8.95
CA GLU A 40 13.22 -7.56 7.95
C GLU A 40 13.28 -8.98 8.52
N SER A 41 14.37 -9.31 9.23
CA SER A 41 14.54 -10.66 9.78
C SER A 41 13.49 -11.01 10.84
N VAL A 42 13.02 -10.03 11.61
CA VAL A 42 11.95 -10.23 12.59
C VAL A 42 10.62 -10.50 11.89
N LEU A 43 10.25 -9.73 10.88
CA LEU A 43 8.99 -9.92 10.17
C LEU A 43 8.97 -11.25 9.40
N VAL A 44 10.05 -11.57 8.71
CA VAL A 44 10.19 -12.87 7.99
C VAL A 44 10.08 -14.05 8.95
N ALA A 45 10.80 -14.01 10.08
CA ALA A 45 10.74 -15.08 11.09
C ALA A 45 9.36 -15.21 11.75
N SER A 46 8.56 -14.13 11.74
CA SER A 46 7.18 -14.12 12.25
C SER A 46 6.15 -14.52 11.19
N GLY A 47 6.58 -14.92 9.99
CA GLY A 47 5.66 -15.34 8.91
C GLY A 47 4.84 -14.21 8.30
N VAL A 48 5.31 -12.96 8.39
CA VAL A 48 4.61 -11.81 7.80
C VAL A 48 4.70 -11.87 6.27
N GLU A 49 3.57 -12.11 5.65
CA GLU A 49 3.42 -12.20 4.20
C GLU A 49 3.38 -10.83 3.52
N PRO A 50 3.67 -10.71 2.21
CA PRO A 50 3.72 -9.44 1.49
C PRO A 50 2.46 -8.55 1.62
N PRO A 51 1.21 -9.06 1.65
CA PRO A 51 0.03 -8.23 1.86
C PRO A 51 -0.01 -7.57 3.24
N GLU A 52 0.33 -8.32 4.29
CA GLU A 52 0.41 -7.77 5.65
C GLU A 52 1.58 -6.80 5.77
N LEU A 53 2.73 -7.11 5.16
CA LEU A 53 3.90 -6.23 5.14
C LEU A 53 3.56 -4.86 4.52
N LEU A 54 2.85 -4.86 3.38
CA LEU A 54 2.37 -3.63 2.76
C LEU A 54 1.42 -2.87 3.68
N THR A 55 0.48 -3.58 4.33
CA THR A 55 -0.47 -2.97 5.26
C THR A 55 0.24 -2.30 6.44
N ARG A 56 1.21 -2.97 7.05
CA ARG A 56 2.04 -2.43 8.14
C ARG A 56 2.79 -1.16 7.73
N LEU A 57 3.34 -1.16 6.51
CA LEU A 57 4.04 0.02 5.99
C LEU A 57 3.07 1.18 5.76
N VAL A 58 1.95 0.93 5.09
CA VAL A 58 0.93 1.97 4.82
C VAL A 58 0.41 2.57 6.14
N TYR A 59 0.16 1.73 7.14
CA TYR A 59 -0.25 2.16 8.47
C TYR A 59 0.78 3.10 9.11
N ALA A 60 2.05 2.68 9.18
CA ALA A 60 3.09 3.48 9.83
C ALA A 60 3.43 4.77 9.07
N GLU A 61 3.46 4.71 7.73
CA GLU A 61 3.70 5.87 6.89
C GLU A 61 2.55 6.88 6.96
N SER A 62 1.28 6.44 7.02
CA SER A 62 0.14 7.35 7.15
C SER A 62 0.18 8.14 8.46
N ILE A 63 0.63 7.52 9.56
CA ILE A 63 0.84 8.21 10.85
C ILE A 63 1.93 9.29 10.69
N SER A 64 3.00 9.02 9.93
CA SER A 64 4.09 9.99 9.73
C SER A 64 3.63 11.25 9.00
N THR A 65 2.56 11.17 8.22
CA THR A 65 2.00 12.33 7.52
C THR A 65 1.21 13.27 8.42
N GLY A 66 0.81 12.83 9.61
CA GLY A 66 -0.19 13.50 10.46
C GLY A 66 -1.63 13.37 9.94
N LEU A 67 -1.86 12.57 8.88
CA LEU A 67 -3.16 12.39 8.20
C LEU A 67 -3.61 10.92 8.24
N GLY A 68 -3.29 10.21 9.32
CA GLY A 68 -3.57 8.77 9.47
C GLY A 68 -5.05 8.39 9.42
N ASP A 69 -5.97 9.34 9.51
CA ASP A 69 -7.42 9.09 9.43
C ASP A 69 -7.97 9.33 7.99
N ASP A 70 -7.12 9.72 7.04
CA ASP A 70 -7.54 9.98 5.66
C ASP A 70 -7.35 8.76 4.76
N PRO A 71 -8.42 8.10 4.28
CA PRO A 71 -8.32 6.92 3.43
C PRO A 71 -7.61 7.19 2.10
N LEU A 72 -7.64 8.41 1.57
CA LEU A 72 -6.94 8.75 0.33
C LEU A 72 -5.42 8.79 0.54
N VAL A 73 -4.96 9.18 1.71
CA VAL A 73 -3.55 9.16 2.09
C VAL A 73 -3.05 7.70 2.13
N HIS A 74 -3.77 6.81 2.81
CA HIS A 74 -3.44 5.38 2.81
C HIS A 74 -3.37 4.80 1.40
N LEU A 75 -4.36 5.11 0.57
CA LEU A 75 -4.43 4.62 -0.81
C LEU A 75 -3.28 5.16 -1.66
N GLY A 76 -2.94 6.43 -1.52
CA GLY A 76 -1.81 7.06 -2.21
C GLY A 76 -0.46 6.42 -1.86
N ILE A 77 -0.23 6.14 -0.56
CA ILE A 77 0.97 5.44 -0.08
C ILE A 77 1.03 4.02 -0.65
N ALA A 78 -0.06 3.26 -0.53
CA ALA A 78 -0.12 1.88 -1.03
C ALA A 78 0.22 1.80 -2.53
N TRP A 79 -0.37 2.67 -3.36
CA TRP A 79 -0.05 2.73 -4.78
C TRP A 79 1.38 3.16 -5.05
N GLY A 80 1.92 4.13 -4.29
CA GLY A 80 3.32 4.55 -4.41
C GLY A 80 4.30 3.39 -4.21
N VAL A 81 4.05 2.54 -3.20
CA VAL A 81 4.85 1.33 -2.93
C VAL A 81 4.68 0.30 -4.04
N MET A 82 3.44 0.03 -4.45
CA MET A 82 3.14 -0.98 -5.48
C MET A 82 3.69 -0.58 -6.86
N ASN A 83 3.72 0.71 -7.21
CA ASN A 83 4.34 1.18 -8.44
C ASN A 83 5.84 0.87 -8.47
N ARG A 84 6.56 1.12 -7.34
CA ARG A 84 7.97 0.74 -7.21
C ARG A 84 8.17 -0.76 -7.35
N ALA A 85 7.34 -1.57 -6.67
CA ALA A 85 7.45 -3.03 -6.71
C ALA A 85 7.25 -3.58 -8.14
N ARG A 86 6.27 -3.05 -8.88
CA ARG A 86 6.00 -3.45 -10.27
C ARG A 86 7.13 -3.04 -11.21
N LEU A 87 7.61 -1.81 -11.11
CA LEU A 87 8.76 -1.35 -11.90
C LEU A 87 10.03 -2.13 -11.58
N GLY A 88 10.31 -2.38 -10.30
CA GLY A 88 11.46 -3.17 -9.87
C GLY A 88 11.42 -4.63 -10.30
N ASN A 89 10.24 -5.18 -10.54
CA ASN A 89 10.09 -6.54 -11.10
C ASN A 89 10.44 -6.60 -12.59
N LEU A 90 10.29 -5.49 -13.32
CA LEU A 90 10.40 -5.44 -14.78
C LEU A 90 11.70 -4.80 -15.26
N SER A 91 12.34 -3.96 -14.45
CA SER A 91 13.53 -3.20 -14.82
C SER A 91 14.67 -3.43 -13.83
N PRO A 92 15.82 -3.99 -14.25
CA PRO A 92 17.00 -4.16 -13.40
C PRO A 92 17.50 -2.86 -12.76
N SER A 93 17.48 -1.73 -13.49
CA SER A 93 17.86 -0.43 -12.93
C SER A 93 16.89 0.04 -11.85
N MET A 94 15.58 -0.20 -12.02
CA MET A 94 14.58 0.11 -11.01
C MET A 94 14.66 -0.85 -9.82
N GLN A 95 14.97 -2.12 -10.05
CA GLN A 95 15.27 -3.06 -8.98
C GLN A 95 16.45 -2.61 -8.12
N THR A 96 17.52 -2.14 -8.75
CA THR A 96 18.69 -1.61 -8.05
C THR A 96 18.33 -0.38 -7.22
N THR A 97 17.49 0.50 -7.76
CA THR A 97 17.11 1.77 -7.11
C THR A 97 16.09 1.57 -6.01
N TYR A 98 15.01 0.84 -6.28
CA TYR A 98 13.83 0.76 -5.40
C TYR A 98 13.65 -0.59 -4.71
N GLY A 99 14.29 -1.65 -5.17
CA GLY A 99 14.08 -3.03 -4.71
C GLY A 99 13.17 -3.82 -5.64
N ARG A 100 13.07 -5.13 -5.39
CA ARG A 100 12.23 -6.05 -6.15
C ARG A 100 11.09 -6.59 -5.28
N GLY A 101 9.86 -6.56 -5.81
CA GLY A 101 8.67 -6.98 -5.07
C GLY A 101 8.40 -6.07 -3.85
N ILE A 102 7.39 -6.41 -3.07
CA ILE A 102 7.01 -5.61 -1.90
C ILE A 102 8.12 -5.62 -0.85
N GLN A 103 8.63 -6.79 -0.50
CA GLN A 103 9.67 -6.93 0.52
C GLN A 103 10.93 -6.14 0.16
N GLY A 104 11.43 -6.30 -1.07
CA GLY A 104 12.62 -5.58 -1.53
C GLY A 104 12.44 -4.07 -1.56
N VAL A 105 11.21 -3.57 -1.81
CA VAL A 105 10.89 -2.14 -1.76
C VAL A 105 10.81 -1.63 -0.33
N VAL A 106 10.10 -2.36 0.54
CA VAL A 106 9.88 -1.95 1.94
C VAL A 106 11.19 -1.85 2.71
N PHE A 107 12.07 -2.83 2.55
CA PHE A 107 13.35 -2.88 3.27
C PHE A 107 14.53 -2.26 2.53
N LYS A 108 14.28 -1.63 1.38
CA LYS A 108 15.34 -0.90 0.67
C LYS A 108 15.86 0.24 1.52
N LYS A 109 17.16 0.24 1.81
CA LYS A 109 17.81 1.31 2.59
C LYS A 109 17.49 2.70 2.03
N GLY A 110 17.07 3.60 2.92
CA GLY A 110 16.76 4.98 2.56
C GLY A 110 15.38 5.21 1.93
N GLN A 111 14.51 4.18 1.87
CA GLN A 111 13.17 4.33 1.29
C GLN A 111 12.11 4.64 2.34
N PHE A 112 12.00 3.83 3.39
CA PHE A 112 10.94 3.94 4.38
C PHE A 112 11.50 3.86 5.80
N ASN A 113 11.52 4.99 6.50
CA ASN A 113 12.04 5.05 7.88
C ASN A 113 11.37 4.07 8.84
N PRO A 114 10.04 3.84 8.81
CA PRO A 114 9.41 2.87 9.68
C PRO A 114 9.96 1.45 9.54
N ALA A 115 10.36 1.05 8.34
CA ALA A 115 10.83 -0.29 8.05
C ALA A 115 12.35 -0.48 8.20
N VAL A 116 13.16 0.60 8.13
CA VAL A 116 14.62 0.50 8.08
C VAL A 116 15.35 1.18 9.24
N SER A 117 14.66 2.00 10.03
CA SER A 117 15.24 2.73 11.17
C SER A 117 14.75 2.17 12.50
N GLU A 118 15.59 1.46 13.21
CA GLU A 118 15.27 0.88 14.53
C GLU A 118 14.96 1.94 15.60
N ARG A 119 15.41 3.19 15.41
CA ARG A 119 15.25 4.30 16.37
C ARG A 119 14.01 5.15 16.13
N SER A 120 13.31 4.93 15.01
CA SER A 120 12.11 5.70 14.69
C SER A 120 10.94 5.31 15.60
N GLN A 121 10.18 6.27 16.12
CA GLN A 121 8.90 5.98 16.77
C GLN A 121 7.95 5.24 15.84
N LEU A 122 8.00 5.55 14.54
CA LEU A 122 7.18 4.91 13.51
C LEU A 122 7.54 3.43 13.29
N SER A 123 8.76 3.02 13.65
CA SER A 123 9.16 1.60 13.60
C SER A 123 8.41 0.76 14.63
N ARG A 124 8.06 1.35 15.77
CA ARG A 124 7.19 0.69 16.75
C ARG A 124 5.77 0.53 16.23
N GLU A 125 5.25 1.54 15.54
CA GLU A 125 3.93 1.46 14.88
C GLU A 125 3.92 0.44 13.72
N PHE A 126 5.02 0.33 12.99
CA PHE A 126 5.20 -0.67 11.93
C PHE A 126 5.20 -2.12 12.47
N LEU A 127 5.90 -2.35 13.60
CA LEU A 127 5.97 -3.66 14.24
C LEU A 127 4.70 -4.00 15.02
N CYS A 128 4.07 -3.02 15.66
CA CYS A 128 2.96 -3.22 16.57
C CYS A 128 1.88 -2.15 16.36
N PRO A 129 1.08 -2.25 15.29
CA PRO A 129 -0.07 -1.38 15.06
C PRO A 129 -1.05 -1.44 16.25
N LYS A 130 -1.57 -0.29 16.69
CA LYS A 130 -2.44 -0.19 17.87
C LYS A 130 -3.81 0.39 17.57
N ASP A 131 -3.96 1.12 16.49
CA ASP A 131 -5.21 1.78 16.10
C ASP A 131 -5.95 0.93 15.09
N VAL A 132 -7.10 0.36 15.50
CA VAL A 132 -7.93 -0.55 14.70
C VAL A 132 -8.46 0.14 13.44
N GLU A 133 -8.91 1.40 13.54
CA GLU A 133 -9.50 2.11 12.40
C GLU A 133 -8.44 2.48 11.36
N ARG A 134 -7.29 2.96 11.78
CA ARG A 134 -6.17 3.23 10.87
C ARG A 134 -5.64 1.96 10.24
N TRP A 135 -5.60 0.86 11.00
CA TRP A 135 -5.24 -0.45 10.45
C TRP A 135 -6.22 -0.90 9.39
N ARG A 136 -7.53 -0.74 9.63
CA ARG A 136 -8.58 -1.06 8.65
C ARG A 136 -8.42 -0.24 7.36
N LEU A 137 -8.16 1.07 7.48
CA LEU A 137 -7.89 1.93 6.33
C LEU A 137 -6.65 1.50 5.55
N ALA A 138 -5.56 1.20 6.25
CA ALA A 138 -4.31 0.74 5.64
C ALA A 138 -4.50 -0.59 4.91
N ARG A 139 -5.22 -1.53 5.51
CA ARG A 139 -5.54 -2.84 4.92
C ARG A 139 -6.38 -2.69 3.65
N ALA A 140 -7.46 -1.92 3.69
CA ALA A 140 -8.29 -1.67 2.52
C ALA A 140 -7.51 -1.03 1.36
N ALA A 141 -6.62 -0.09 1.68
CA ALA A 141 -5.73 0.54 0.70
C ALA A 141 -4.72 -0.44 0.11
N ALA A 142 -4.10 -1.28 0.94
CA ALA A 142 -3.17 -2.31 0.52
C ALA A 142 -3.85 -3.34 -0.39
N GLU A 143 -5.01 -3.87 0.00
CA GLU A 143 -5.82 -4.80 -0.80
C GLU A 143 -6.19 -4.19 -2.16
N THR A 144 -6.61 -2.92 -2.21
CA THR A 144 -6.92 -2.21 -3.45
C THR A 144 -5.70 -2.12 -4.37
N ALA A 145 -4.55 -1.74 -3.84
CA ALA A 145 -3.32 -1.58 -4.62
C ALA A 145 -2.75 -2.92 -5.10
N LEU A 146 -2.87 -3.98 -4.29
CA LEU A 146 -2.48 -5.36 -4.65
C LEU A 146 -3.30 -5.90 -5.80
N ASN A 147 -4.62 -5.69 -5.79
CA ASN A 147 -5.52 -6.10 -6.87
C ASN A 147 -5.18 -5.44 -8.22
N GLY A 148 -4.46 -4.33 -8.20
CA GLY A 148 -3.91 -3.68 -9.39
C GLY A 148 -4.91 -2.95 -10.27
N LYS A 149 -6.21 -3.00 -9.95
CA LYS A 149 -7.26 -2.33 -10.72
C LYS A 149 -7.43 -0.88 -10.28
N GLY A 150 -7.63 0.02 -11.26
CA GLY A 150 -7.93 1.42 -10.96
C GLY A 150 -6.75 2.22 -10.40
N ASN A 151 -5.50 1.88 -10.79
CA ASN A 151 -4.33 2.65 -10.38
C ASN A 151 -4.44 4.11 -10.87
N PRO A 152 -4.60 5.10 -9.98
CA PRO A 152 -4.85 6.50 -10.35
C PRO A 152 -3.64 7.18 -10.98
N PHE A 153 -2.48 6.53 -10.92
CA PHE A 153 -1.21 7.03 -11.45
C PHE A 153 -0.92 6.59 -12.90
N ILE A 154 -1.74 5.71 -13.48
CA ILE A 154 -1.64 5.32 -14.89
C ILE A 154 -2.35 6.37 -15.74
N ARG A 155 -1.63 7.40 -16.18
CA ARG A 155 -2.21 8.59 -16.81
C ARG A 155 -1.68 8.90 -18.22
N THR A 156 -0.42 8.59 -18.50
CA THR A 156 0.16 8.84 -19.83
C THR A 156 -0.25 7.75 -20.82
N PRO A 157 -0.19 8.02 -22.14
CA PRO A 157 -0.42 6.98 -23.15
C PRO A 157 0.45 5.75 -22.94
N TRP A 158 1.73 5.96 -22.69
CA TRP A 158 2.69 4.88 -22.42
C TRP A 158 2.28 4.04 -21.19
N GLU A 159 1.91 4.69 -20.06
CA GLU A 159 1.50 3.98 -18.85
C GLU A 159 0.21 3.17 -19.07
N ARG A 160 -0.72 3.68 -19.88
CA ARG A 160 -1.96 2.93 -20.23
C ARG A 160 -1.66 1.74 -21.10
N GLU A 161 -0.80 1.90 -22.12
CA GLU A 161 -0.39 0.81 -23.01
C GLU A 161 0.28 -0.32 -22.26
N HIS A 162 1.13 0.00 -21.28
CA HIS A 162 1.90 -1.00 -20.50
C HIS A 162 1.21 -1.41 -19.19
N ASN A 163 0.07 -0.81 -18.85
CA ASN A 163 -0.61 -0.98 -17.56
C ASN A 163 0.36 -0.81 -16.36
N LEU A 164 1.26 0.15 -16.44
CA LEU A 164 2.37 0.36 -15.52
C LEU A 164 2.53 1.84 -15.21
N SER A 165 2.56 2.21 -13.93
CA SER A 165 2.80 3.59 -13.53
C SER A 165 4.29 3.89 -13.38
N LEU A 166 4.68 5.08 -13.83
CA LEU A 166 6.02 5.64 -13.64
C LEU A 166 6.13 6.49 -12.36
N VAL A 167 5.07 6.58 -11.55
CA VAL A 167 5.11 7.31 -10.27
C VAL A 167 5.83 6.48 -9.23
N VAL A 168 6.99 6.97 -8.79
CA VAL A 168 7.92 6.21 -7.94
C VAL A 168 8.33 6.95 -6.67
N ASN A 169 8.29 8.29 -6.65
CA ASN A 169 8.66 9.06 -5.47
C ASN A 169 7.45 9.79 -4.91
N PHE A 170 7.40 9.89 -3.59
CA PHE A 170 6.40 10.69 -2.90
C PHE A 170 6.99 11.33 -1.64
N TYR A 171 6.42 12.45 -1.25
CA TYR A 171 6.89 13.31 -0.18
C TYR A 171 5.70 13.85 0.62
N TYR A 172 5.85 13.96 1.92
CA TYR A 172 4.83 14.45 2.82
C TYR A 172 5.18 15.87 3.30
N PRO A 173 4.66 16.93 2.67
CA PRO A 173 5.07 18.30 2.98
C PRO A 173 4.64 18.77 4.38
N GLN A 174 3.66 18.09 5.00
CA GLN A 174 3.15 18.41 6.35
C GLN A 174 3.73 17.50 7.44
N SER A 175 4.59 16.55 7.09
CA SER A 175 5.24 15.68 8.07
C SER A 175 6.15 16.49 8.98
N VAL A 176 6.19 16.13 10.26
CA VAL A 176 7.15 16.72 11.22
C VAL A 176 8.61 16.48 10.84
N GLN A 177 8.88 15.54 9.94
CA GLN A 177 10.20 15.24 9.40
C GLN A 177 10.48 15.98 8.08
N ALA A 178 9.50 16.71 7.56
CA ALA A 178 9.64 17.44 6.31
C ALA A 178 10.65 18.59 6.45
N GLN A 179 11.53 18.71 5.46
CA GLN A 179 12.50 19.82 5.37
C GLN A 179 11.90 21.05 4.66
N GLY A 180 10.59 21.14 4.56
CA GLY A 180 9.86 22.21 3.91
C GLY A 180 8.72 21.70 3.02
N PRO A 181 8.04 22.58 2.28
CA PRO A 181 6.89 22.22 1.45
C PRO A 181 7.27 21.46 0.16
N LEU A 182 8.54 21.51 -0.24
CA LEU A 182 9.06 20.89 -1.45
C LEU A 182 9.95 19.70 -1.11
N ALA A 183 9.90 18.67 -1.94
CA ALA A 183 10.75 17.51 -1.78
C ALA A 183 12.22 17.84 -2.01
N PRO A 184 13.18 17.15 -1.35
CA PRO A 184 14.62 17.38 -1.56
C PRO A 184 15.08 17.17 -3.02
N TRP A 185 14.30 16.43 -3.79
CA TRP A 185 14.54 16.18 -5.22
C TRP A 185 13.71 17.06 -6.15
N GLU A 186 13.05 18.11 -5.63
CA GLU A 186 12.35 19.08 -6.47
C GLU A 186 13.35 19.72 -7.46
N GLY A 187 12.94 19.83 -8.73
CA GLY A 187 13.85 20.31 -9.79
C GLY A 187 14.77 19.25 -10.42
N ASN A 188 14.77 18.00 -9.92
CA ASN A 188 15.47 16.90 -10.60
C ASN A 188 14.84 16.63 -11.96
N LYS A 189 15.60 16.82 -13.04
CA LYS A 189 15.13 16.65 -14.43
C LYS A 189 14.69 15.21 -14.76
N ALA A 190 15.14 14.23 -14.00
CA ALA A 190 14.71 12.82 -14.14
C ALA A 190 13.31 12.56 -13.56
N LEU A 191 12.75 13.51 -12.81
CA LEU A 191 11.46 13.41 -12.18
C LEU A 191 10.52 14.54 -12.62
N LYS A 192 9.24 14.24 -12.72
CA LYS A 192 8.18 15.22 -12.99
C LYS A 192 7.16 15.19 -11.87
N PHE A 193 6.83 16.35 -11.34
CA PHE A 193 5.75 16.49 -10.37
C PHE A 193 4.40 16.14 -10.99
N VAL A 194 3.56 15.42 -10.24
CA VAL A 194 2.29 14.87 -10.75
C VAL A 194 1.11 15.81 -10.51
N GLY A 195 1.18 16.67 -9.50
CA GLY A 195 0.06 17.49 -9.04
C GLY A 195 -0.94 16.69 -8.20
N ASP A 196 -2.17 17.17 -8.16
CA ASP A 196 -3.28 16.52 -7.48
C ASP A 196 -3.65 15.19 -8.14
N VAL A 197 -4.05 14.21 -7.33
CA VAL A 197 -4.33 12.85 -7.80
C VAL A 197 -5.80 12.53 -7.67
N PRO A 198 -6.57 12.44 -8.79
CA PRO A 198 -7.93 11.92 -8.77
C PRO A 198 -7.96 10.47 -8.30
N MET A 199 -8.81 10.18 -7.31
CA MET A 199 -9.03 8.85 -6.74
C MET A 199 -10.53 8.56 -6.68
N GLY A 200 -11.09 8.11 -7.80
CA GLY A 200 -12.53 8.02 -8.01
C GLY A 200 -13.17 9.40 -8.05
N GLU A 201 -14.21 9.61 -7.24
CA GLU A 201 -14.92 10.91 -7.13
C GLU A 201 -14.20 11.95 -6.28
N LYS A 202 -13.13 11.54 -5.59
CA LYS A 202 -12.35 12.40 -4.70
C LYS A 202 -10.99 12.75 -5.31
N VAL A 203 -10.33 13.73 -4.73
CA VAL A 203 -8.99 14.16 -5.12
C VAL A 203 -8.08 14.11 -3.89
N LEU A 204 -6.92 13.46 -4.04
CA LEU A 204 -5.82 13.56 -3.08
C LEU A 204 -4.96 14.77 -3.46
N PRO A 205 -5.02 15.87 -2.69
CA PRO A 205 -4.31 17.08 -3.06
C PRO A 205 -2.80 16.93 -2.78
N ALA A 206 -2.00 17.57 -3.63
CA ALA A 206 -0.54 17.57 -3.52
C ALA A 206 -0.03 18.26 -2.24
N SER A 207 -0.87 19.05 -1.58
CA SER A 207 -0.57 19.62 -0.25
C SER A 207 -0.51 18.57 0.86
N ARG A 208 -1.09 17.38 0.65
CA ARG A 208 -1.03 16.23 1.57
C ARG A 208 0.10 15.29 1.21
N ILE A 209 0.16 14.86 -0.07
CA ILE A 209 1.24 14.02 -0.60
C ILE A 209 1.64 14.53 -1.99
N ARG A 210 2.91 14.85 -2.17
CA ARG A 210 3.48 15.23 -3.45
C ARG A 210 4.03 13.98 -4.14
N PHE A 211 3.50 13.64 -5.30
CA PHE A 211 3.97 12.52 -6.10
C PHE A 211 4.84 12.98 -7.27
N TYR A 212 5.82 12.16 -7.60
CA TYR A 212 6.74 12.40 -8.71
C TYR A 212 6.86 11.14 -9.57
N ARG A 213 6.79 11.33 -10.88
CA ARG A 213 6.99 10.27 -11.86
C ARG A 213 8.36 10.37 -12.50
N LEU A 214 8.88 9.28 -13.01
CA LEU A 214 10.02 9.29 -13.92
C LEU A 214 9.67 10.13 -15.16
N ALA A 215 10.60 10.97 -15.61
CA ALA A 215 10.42 11.78 -16.82
C ALA A 215 10.31 10.91 -18.08
N HIS A 216 10.99 9.76 -18.07
CA HIS A 216 10.98 8.77 -19.15
C HIS A 216 10.91 7.36 -18.57
N PRO A 217 10.33 6.39 -19.30
CA PRO A 217 10.42 4.98 -18.94
C PRO A 217 11.86 4.51 -18.83
N PRO A 218 12.17 3.56 -17.93
CA PRO A 218 13.49 2.93 -17.88
C PRO A 218 13.83 2.26 -19.23
N SER A 219 15.07 2.47 -19.71
CA SER A 219 15.52 1.92 -20.98
C SER A 219 15.69 0.39 -21.00
N ASP A 220 15.81 -0.19 -19.81
CA ASP A 220 15.99 -1.63 -19.58
C ASP A 220 14.69 -2.35 -19.19
N LEU A 221 13.53 -1.74 -19.42
CA LEU A 221 12.25 -2.33 -19.13
C LEU A 221 12.03 -3.57 -20.02
N LYS A 222 11.88 -4.72 -19.40
CA LYS A 222 11.55 -5.96 -20.09
C LYS A 222 10.10 -5.88 -20.60
N ARG A 223 9.92 -6.05 -21.89
CA ARG A 223 8.61 -6.17 -22.54
C ARG A 223 8.00 -7.54 -22.28
#